data_bd50db7f5aa08394bed7503cd74c3249
#
_entry.id   bd50db7f5aa08394bed7503cd74c3249
#
_cell.length_a   1.000
_cell.length_b   1.000
_cell.length_c   1.000
_cell.angle_alpha   90.00
_cell.angle_beta   90.00
_cell.angle_gamma   90.00
#
_symmetry.space_group_name_H-M   'P 1'
#
loop_
_entity.id
_entity.type
_entity.pdbx_description
1 polymer ?
#
loop_
_entity_poly.entity_id
_entity_poly.type
_entity_poly.pdbx_seq_one_letter_code
_entity_poly.pdbx_strand_id
1 'polypeptide(L)'
;ISGQLEHGVRAFDLRPTMDNNSTLGNIYHSILDTGVSMGDAMEYFDSFLKTHPGEGIIVIMRYESERQFLSPSIAEDNYKTAMKNFLWNNRIYQSRMAAFNKSMTMKDLRGKILIISRNDLSPVSTFETAYTQWSHSNSVGEALQIYGTGGLGRIYVQDMYSAEKNGNSSEADFLAKKKELVCKLLDITVPFREYDQNNWVINYCSGYAGSALASDSYAKNAASTNPAALEHIQAHTGKGF
;
A
#
# COMPACT_ATOMS: atom_id res chain seq x y z
N ILE A 1 12.16 5.35 -6.46
CA ILE A 1 11.10 6.24 -5.92
C ILE A 1 11.05 7.53 -6.72
N SER A 2 12.14 8.31 -6.83
CA SER A 2 12.13 9.60 -7.54
C SER A 2 11.57 9.49 -8.96
N GLY A 3 12.09 8.58 -9.79
CA GLY A 3 11.57 8.38 -11.15
C GLY A 3 10.10 7.94 -11.19
N GLN A 4 9.63 7.18 -10.20
CA GLN A 4 8.21 6.80 -10.10
C GLN A 4 7.32 8.02 -9.80
N LEU A 5 7.76 8.92 -8.93
CA LEU A 5 7.05 10.18 -8.64
C LEU A 5 6.89 11.04 -9.89
N GLU A 6 7.97 11.18 -10.68
CA GLU A 6 7.95 11.94 -11.95
C GLU A 6 7.01 11.31 -13.00
N HIS A 7 6.80 9.99 -12.95
CA HIS A 7 5.88 9.27 -13.82
C HIS A 7 4.45 9.16 -13.26
N GLY A 8 4.12 9.91 -12.21
CA GLY A 8 2.75 10.00 -11.69
C GLY A 8 2.39 9.01 -10.59
N VAL A 9 3.33 8.21 -10.08
CA VAL A 9 3.07 7.34 -8.92
C VAL A 9 2.89 8.18 -7.67
N ARG A 10 1.82 7.94 -6.91
CA ARG A 10 1.47 8.66 -5.66
C ARG A 10 1.17 7.72 -4.50
N ALA A 11 1.09 6.43 -4.74
CA ALA A 11 0.93 5.41 -3.70
C ALA A 11 2.10 4.42 -3.77
N PHE A 12 2.69 4.13 -2.62
CA PHE A 12 3.87 3.28 -2.48
C PHE A 12 3.61 2.22 -1.41
N ASP A 13 3.82 0.94 -1.75
CA ASP A 13 3.87 -0.16 -0.77
C ASP A 13 5.34 -0.36 -0.38
N LEU A 14 5.71 0.09 0.82
CA LEU A 14 7.08 0.05 1.31
C LEU A 14 7.20 -0.95 2.45
N ARG A 15 8.23 -1.80 2.37
CA ARG A 15 8.44 -2.87 3.33
C ARG A 15 9.81 -2.74 4.00
N PRO A 16 9.94 -1.85 4.99
CA PRO A 16 11.19 -1.71 5.72
C PRO A 16 11.49 -2.92 6.59
N THR A 17 12.78 -3.15 6.78
CA THR A 17 13.32 -4.08 7.78
C THR A 17 13.80 -3.29 8.98
N MET A 18 14.42 -3.97 9.94
CA MET A 18 15.18 -3.35 11.01
C MET A 18 16.66 -3.68 10.87
N ASP A 19 17.51 -2.67 11.07
CA ASP A 19 18.97 -2.88 11.17
C ASP A 19 19.35 -3.34 12.57
N ASN A 20 18.63 -2.82 13.55
CA ASN A 20 18.75 -3.20 14.96
C ASN A 20 17.38 -3.04 15.64
N ASN A 21 17.29 -3.33 16.93
CA ASN A 21 16.01 -3.35 17.66
C ASN A 21 15.32 -1.99 17.81
N SER A 22 15.87 -0.91 17.29
CA SER A 22 15.33 0.44 17.52
C SER A 22 15.28 1.34 16.28
N THR A 23 15.82 0.91 15.14
CA THR A 23 15.88 1.70 13.92
C THR A 23 15.33 0.94 12.72
N LEU A 24 14.61 1.66 11.85
CA LEU A 24 14.24 1.14 10.53
C LEU A 24 15.45 1.15 9.61
N GLY A 25 15.64 0.04 8.93
CA GLY A 25 16.66 -0.14 7.92
C GLY A 25 16.17 0.12 6.51
N ASN A 26 16.81 -0.59 5.57
CA ASN A 26 16.44 -0.52 4.17
C ASN A 26 15.07 -1.12 3.89
N ILE A 27 14.51 -0.69 2.78
CA ILE A 27 13.29 -1.26 2.20
C ILE A 27 13.70 -2.52 1.43
N TYR A 28 12.96 -3.59 1.65
CA TYR A 28 13.19 -4.89 1.03
C TYR A 28 11.98 -5.35 0.23
N HIS A 29 12.24 -6.24 -0.70
CA HIS A 29 11.24 -7.10 -1.31
C HIS A 29 11.67 -8.56 -1.09
N SER A 30 11.08 -9.22 -0.11
CA SER A 30 11.52 -10.52 0.38
C SER A 30 12.99 -10.44 0.83
N ILE A 31 13.89 -11.21 0.23
CA ILE A 31 15.33 -11.22 0.54
C ILE A 31 16.13 -10.13 -0.19
N LEU A 32 15.52 -9.42 -1.13
CA LEU A 32 16.20 -8.44 -1.96
C LEU A 32 16.22 -7.06 -1.29
N ASP A 33 17.42 -6.59 -0.98
CA ASP A 33 17.65 -5.21 -0.54
C ASP A 33 17.49 -4.26 -1.73
N THR A 34 16.67 -3.24 -1.58
CA THR A 34 16.51 -2.20 -2.62
C THR A 34 17.64 -1.16 -2.61
N GLY A 35 18.48 -1.16 -1.58
CA GLY A 35 19.50 -0.14 -1.34
C GLY A 35 18.92 1.23 -0.96
N VAL A 36 17.63 1.31 -0.63
CA VAL A 36 16.94 2.54 -0.25
C VAL A 36 16.44 2.39 1.19
N SER A 37 16.85 3.29 2.06
CA SER A 37 16.32 3.34 3.42
C SER A 37 14.95 4.04 3.48
N MET A 38 14.25 3.85 4.60
CA MET A 38 13.03 4.64 4.85
C MET A 38 13.32 6.14 4.96
N GLY A 39 14.51 6.52 5.46
CA GLY A 39 14.97 7.92 5.49
C GLY A 39 15.07 8.50 4.09
N ASP A 40 15.77 7.79 3.18
CA ASP A 40 15.91 8.22 1.78
C ASP A 40 14.54 8.34 1.09
N ALA A 41 13.64 7.40 1.34
CA ALA A 41 12.29 7.47 0.80
C ALA A 41 11.55 8.74 1.23
N MET A 42 11.66 9.12 2.51
CA MET A 42 11.07 10.36 3.02
C MET A 42 11.69 11.60 2.39
N GLU A 43 12.99 11.61 2.13
CA GLU A 43 13.67 12.71 1.45
C GLU A 43 13.22 12.85 -0.01
N TYR A 44 13.03 11.75 -0.73
CA TYR A 44 12.46 11.79 -2.08
C TYR A 44 11.04 12.35 -2.08
N PHE A 45 10.21 11.96 -1.12
CA PHE A 45 8.86 12.48 -0.98
C PHE A 45 8.82 13.98 -0.65
N ASP A 46 9.64 14.43 0.28
CA ASP A 46 9.72 15.83 0.66
C ASP A 46 10.22 16.70 -0.50
N SER A 47 11.25 16.25 -1.20
CA SER A 47 11.80 16.95 -2.37
C SER A 47 10.76 17.10 -3.48
N PHE A 48 10.00 16.04 -3.76
CA PHE A 48 8.92 16.07 -4.72
C PHE A 48 7.78 17.00 -4.29
N LEU A 49 7.33 16.92 -3.04
CA LEU A 49 6.24 17.75 -2.54
C LEU A 49 6.60 19.23 -2.40
N LYS A 50 7.88 19.58 -2.29
CA LYS A 50 8.34 20.98 -2.35
C LYS A 50 8.10 21.60 -3.71
N THR A 51 8.32 20.85 -4.77
CA THR A 51 8.13 21.32 -6.16
C THR A 51 6.72 21.10 -6.67
N HIS A 52 5.96 20.19 -6.06
CA HIS A 52 4.60 19.84 -6.43
C HIS A 52 3.64 19.95 -5.22
N PRO A 53 3.40 21.15 -4.69
CA PRO A 53 2.64 21.33 -3.44
C PRO A 53 1.15 20.99 -3.57
N GLY A 54 0.64 20.84 -4.78
CA GLY A 54 -0.72 20.39 -5.05
C GLY A 54 -0.90 18.87 -4.96
N GLU A 55 0.19 18.10 -4.89
CA GLU A 55 0.21 16.66 -4.86
C GLU A 55 0.21 16.12 -3.42
N GLY A 56 -0.12 14.84 -3.27
CA GLY A 56 -0.05 14.12 -2.00
C GLY A 56 0.50 12.72 -2.19
N ILE A 57 1.01 12.12 -1.15
CA ILE A 57 1.62 10.78 -1.21
C ILE A 57 0.97 9.89 -0.16
N ILE A 58 0.61 8.66 -0.57
CA ILE A 58 0.15 7.60 0.32
C ILE A 58 1.23 6.54 0.42
N VAL A 59 1.61 6.18 1.63
CA VAL A 59 2.59 5.13 1.89
C VAL A 59 1.91 4.01 2.67
N ILE A 60 1.75 2.85 2.03
CA ILE A 60 1.33 1.62 2.69
C ILE A 60 2.61 0.99 3.25
N MET A 61 2.63 0.73 4.54
CA MET A 61 3.81 0.19 5.22
C MET A 61 3.54 -1.15 5.88
N ARG A 62 4.45 -2.08 5.67
CA ARG A 62 4.46 -3.38 6.34
C ARG A 62 5.88 -3.80 6.64
N TYR A 63 6.11 -4.41 7.81
CA TYR A 63 7.37 -5.06 8.12
C TYR A 63 7.67 -6.21 7.15
N GLU A 64 8.88 -6.25 6.58
CA GLU A 64 9.31 -7.35 5.72
C GLU A 64 9.85 -8.51 6.56
N SER A 65 8.94 -9.35 7.02
CA SER A 65 9.27 -10.47 7.91
C SER A 65 9.95 -11.65 7.21
N GLU A 66 9.88 -11.73 5.89
CA GLU A 66 10.45 -12.86 5.14
C GLU A 66 11.98 -12.89 5.21
N ARG A 67 12.61 -11.76 5.52
CA ARG A 67 14.03 -11.69 5.85
C ARG A 67 14.42 -12.49 7.11
N GLN A 68 13.46 -12.89 7.92
CA GLN A 68 13.72 -13.71 9.11
C GLN A 68 14.46 -15.02 8.83
N PHE A 69 14.43 -15.52 7.60
CA PHE A 69 15.23 -16.67 7.19
C PHE A 69 16.74 -16.38 7.21
N LEU A 70 17.14 -15.13 7.14
CA LEU A 70 18.55 -14.69 7.09
C LEU A 70 19.02 -14.02 8.38
N SER A 71 18.13 -13.76 9.32
CA SER A 71 18.42 -13.06 10.59
C SER A 71 17.65 -13.70 11.74
N PRO A 72 18.14 -13.57 13.00
CA PRO A 72 17.35 -13.96 14.17
C PRO A 72 15.96 -13.32 14.11
N SER A 73 14.96 -14.05 14.56
CA SER A 73 13.57 -13.55 14.58
C SER A 73 13.49 -12.24 15.36
N ILE A 74 13.19 -11.17 14.66
CA ILE A 74 12.95 -9.87 15.27
C ILE A 74 11.45 -9.83 15.58
N ALA A 75 11.13 -9.66 16.86
CA ALA A 75 9.74 -9.64 17.30
C ALA A 75 8.99 -8.44 16.66
N GLU A 76 7.73 -8.65 16.32
CA GLU A 76 6.85 -7.61 15.77
C GLU A 76 6.78 -6.37 16.69
N ASP A 77 6.87 -6.56 18.00
CA ASP A 77 6.93 -5.47 18.98
C ASP A 77 8.18 -4.59 18.82
N ASN A 78 9.31 -5.17 18.44
CA ASN A 78 10.53 -4.40 18.16
C ASN A 78 10.37 -3.55 16.91
N TYR A 79 9.74 -4.10 15.86
CA TYR A 79 9.39 -3.34 14.67
C TYR A 79 8.44 -2.20 14.97
N LYS A 80 7.42 -2.45 15.77
CA LYS A 80 6.47 -1.44 16.24
C LYS A 80 7.20 -0.30 16.97
N THR A 81 8.18 -0.64 17.82
CA THR A 81 9.02 0.34 18.53
C THR A 81 9.89 1.12 17.55
N ALA A 82 10.54 0.45 16.61
CA ALA A 82 11.38 1.09 15.60
C ALA A 82 10.58 2.04 14.69
N MET A 83 9.39 1.63 14.28
CA MET A 83 8.46 2.47 13.51
C MET A 83 8.06 3.72 14.29
N LYS A 84 7.70 3.57 15.56
CA LYS A 84 7.34 4.69 16.43
C LYS A 84 8.49 5.69 16.56
N ASN A 85 9.68 5.18 16.84
CA ASN A 85 10.87 6.01 16.96
C ASN A 85 11.20 6.73 15.66
N PHE A 86 11.08 6.04 14.52
CA PHE A 86 11.31 6.64 13.21
C PHE A 86 10.32 7.78 12.95
N LEU A 87 9.02 7.55 13.10
CA LEU A 87 7.99 8.56 12.84
C LEU A 87 8.13 9.76 13.79
N TRP A 88 8.42 9.50 15.06
CA TRP A 88 8.57 10.55 16.06
C TRP A 88 9.78 11.45 15.81
N ASN A 89 10.90 10.87 15.36
CA ASN A 89 12.15 11.59 15.18
C ASN A 89 12.34 12.11 13.74
N ASN A 90 11.53 11.68 12.79
CA ASN A 90 11.68 12.09 11.41
C ASN A 90 11.02 13.45 11.16
N ARG A 91 11.83 14.49 11.01
CA ARG A 91 11.37 15.86 10.79
C ARG A 91 10.53 16.02 9.54
N ILE A 92 10.85 15.27 8.47
CA ILE A 92 10.11 15.32 7.21
C ILE A 92 8.71 14.79 7.44
N TYR A 93 8.60 13.64 8.08
CA TYR A 93 7.30 13.08 8.42
C TYR A 93 6.48 14.05 9.27
N GLN A 94 7.06 14.57 10.37
CA GLN A 94 6.36 15.49 11.26
C GLN A 94 5.84 16.74 10.54
N SER A 95 6.61 17.27 9.57
CA SER A 95 6.20 18.45 8.80
C SER A 95 5.19 18.16 7.68
N ARG A 96 5.15 16.90 7.20
CA ARG A 96 4.36 16.48 6.04
C ARG A 96 3.23 15.52 6.37
N MET A 97 3.12 15.04 7.60
CA MET A 97 2.12 14.04 7.92
C MET A 97 0.70 14.52 7.66
N ALA A 98 -0.10 13.63 7.13
CA ALA A 98 -1.53 13.77 7.05
C ALA A 98 -2.16 12.91 8.16
N ALA A 99 -2.87 13.54 9.09
CA ALA A 99 -3.66 12.81 10.07
C ALA A 99 -4.80 12.08 9.35
N PHE A 100 -4.88 10.77 9.51
CA PHE A 100 -5.93 10.00 8.88
C PHE A 100 -7.31 10.44 9.39
N ASN A 101 -8.19 10.72 8.46
CA ASN A 101 -9.61 10.90 8.70
C ASN A 101 -10.39 10.06 7.66
N LYS A 102 -11.42 9.33 8.09
CA LYS A 102 -12.23 8.49 7.21
C LYS A 102 -12.83 9.22 6.02
N SER A 103 -13.14 10.50 6.17
CA SER A 103 -13.68 11.38 5.12
C SER A 103 -12.62 12.29 4.47
N MET A 104 -11.33 11.95 4.63
CA MET A 104 -10.24 12.68 4.02
C MET A 104 -10.40 12.74 2.50
N THR A 105 -10.14 13.90 1.94
CA THR A 105 -10.15 14.15 0.51
C THR A 105 -8.73 14.33 -0.03
N MET A 106 -8.58 14.29 -1.35
CA MET A 106 -7.30 14.63 -2.00
C MET A 106 -6.84 16.06 -1.68
N LYS A 107 -7.75 16.97 -1.37
CA LYS A 107 -7.42 18.32 -0.93
C LYS A 107 -6.71 18.33 0.42
N ASP A 108 -7.12 17.47 1.34
CA ASP A 108 -6.52 17.36 2.67
C ASP A 108 -5.13 16.71 2.62
N LEU A 109 -4.86 15.96 1.55
CA LEU A 109 -3.57 15.30 1.32
C LEU A 109 -2.54 16.18 0.60
N ARG A 110 -2.92 17.33 0.07
CA ARG A 110 -2.00 18.21 -0.67
C ARG A 110 -0.80 18.64 0.16
N GLY A 111 0.39 18.45 -0.38
CA GLY A 111 1.67 18.72 0.25
C GLY A 111 2.00 17.79 1.41
N LYS A 112 1.25 16.69 1.58
CA LYS A 112 1.35 15.79 2.75
C LYS A 112 1.61 14.34 2.37
N ILE A 113 1.99 13.57 3.39
CA ILE A 113 2.24 12.13 3.32
C ILE A 113 1.29 11.44 4.30
N LEU A 114 0.43 10.56 3.79
CA LEU A 114 -0.40 9.68 4.61
C LEU A 114 0.28 8.32 4.73
N ILE A 115 0.51 7.85 5.93
CA ILE A 115 0.98 6.49 6.19
C ILE A 115 -0.20 5.61 6.58
N ILE A 116 -0.36 4.47 5.89
CA ILE A 116 -1.28 3.39 6.22
C ILE A 116 -0.43 2.19 6.65
N SER A 117 -0.42 1.91 7.93
CA SER A 117 0.31 0.76 8.47
C SER A 117 -0.50 -0.52 8.35
N ARG A 118 0.13 -1.59 7.91
CA ARG A 118 -0.42 -2.96 7.95
C ARG A 118 -0.01 -3.71 9.22
N ASN A 119 0.90 -3.16 10.01
CA ASN A 119 1.22 -3.64 11.35
C ASN A 119 0.49 -2.79 12.38
N ASP A 120 0.05 -3.40 13.46
CA ASP A 120 -0.61 -2.69 14.55
C ASP A 120 0.38 -1.76 15.27
N LEU A 121 0.19 -0.47 15.09
CA LEU A 121 0.97 0.58 15.74
C LEU A 121 0.22 1.21 16.93
N SER A 122 -0.78 0.51 17.48
CA SER A 122 -1.60 1.06 18.57
C SER A 122 -0.76 1.62 19.75
N PRO A 123 -1.20 2.74 20.34
CA PRO A 123 -2.35 3.52 19.94
C PRO A 123 -2.09 4.37 18.70
N VAL A 124 -2.86 4.18 17.63
CA VAL A 124 -2.70 4.91 16.35
C VAL A 124 -2.81 6.43 16.50
N SER A 125 -3.55 6.89 17.49
CA SER A 125 -3.69 8.31 17.81
C SER A 125 -2.37 9.03 18.11
N THR A 126 -1.35 8.29 18.51
CA THR A 126 -0.04 8.87 18.83
C THR A 126 0.74 9.33 17.59
N PHE A 127 0.45 8.76 16.41
CA PHE A 127 1.25 8.94 15.20
C PHE A 127 0.47 9.49 14.01
N GLU A 128 -0.81 9.75 14.16
CA GLU A 128 -1.70 10.23 13.10
C GLU A 128 -1.70 9.35 11.84
N THR A 129 -1.17 8.12 11.94
CA THR A 129 -1.19 7.12 10.89
C THR A 129 -2.54 6.42 10.82
N ALA A 130 -2.87 5.89 9.66
CA ALA A 130 -3.93 4.90 9.53
C ALA A 130 -3.38 3.49 9.82
N TYR A 131 -4.25 2.62 10.31
CA TYR A 131 -3.96 1.21 10.52
C TYR A 131 -5.06 0.33 9.96
N THR A 132 -4.67 -0.68 9.19
CA THR A 132 -5.56 -1.72 8.69
C THR A 132 -4.76 -2.99 8.40
N GLN A 133 -5.41 -4.15 8.48
CA GLN A 133 -4.81 -5.44 8.16
C GLN A 133 -5.64 -6.19 7.14
N TRP A 134 -4.98 -6.88 6.23
CA TRP A 134 -5.58 -7.86 5.32
C TRP A 134 -4.60 -8.98 5.01
N SER A 135 -5.14 -10.13 4.65
CA SER A 135 -4.35 -11.24 4.12
C SER A 135 -4.19 -11.11 2.60
N HIS A 136 -3.23 -11.83 2.02
CA HIS A 136 -3.10 -11.97 0.57
C HIS A 136 -4.18 -12.85 -0.08
N SER A 137 -5.19 -13.22 0.67
CA SER A 137 -6.41 -13.84 0.18
C SER A 137 -7.49 -12.75 0.06
N ASN A 138 -8.02 -12.58 -0.98
CA ASN A 138 -8.80 -11.59 -1.64
C ASN A 138 -10.28 -11.81 -1.65
N SER A 139 -10.91 -11.56 -0.55
CA SER A 139 -12.34 -11.32 -0.55
C SER A 139 -12.61 -9.95 -1.16
N VAL A 140 -13.02 -9.93 -2.39
CA VAL A 140 -13.55 -8.72 -3.01
C VAL A 140 -14.99 -8.54 -2.54
N GLY A 141 -15.29 -7.43 -1.90
CA GLY A 141 -16.63 -7.08 -1.47
C GLY A 141 -16.86 -7.07 0.03
N GLU A 142 -15.91 -7.55 0.83
CA GLU A 142 -15.94 -7.37 2.28
C GLU A 142 -15.21 -6.09 2.69
N ALA A 143 -15.88 -5.27 3.50
CA ALA A 143 -15.28 -4.09 4.08
C ALA A 143 -14.43 -4.49 5.28
N LEU A 144 -13.16 -4.11 5.23
CA LEU A 144 -12.27 -4.16 6.37
C LEU A 144 -12.37 -2.85 7.15
N GLN A 145 -11.86 -2.86 8.38
CA GLN A 145 -11.78 -1.65 9.18
C GLN A 145 -10.43 -0.96 8.96
N ILE A 146 -10.47 0.37 8.81
CA ILE A 146 -9.28 1.22 8.84
C ILE A 146 -9.40 2.19 10.00
N TYR A 147 -8.41 2.20 10.87
CA TYR A 147 -8.37 2.95 12.11
C TYR A 147 -7.45 4.16 11.97
N GLY A 148 -7.77 5.26 12.61
CA GLY A 148 -6.92 6.44 12.71
C GLY A 148 -7.46 7.45 13.71
N THR A 149 -6.77 8.57 13.87
CA THR A 149 -7.16 9.64 14.79
C THR A 149 -8.53 10.24 14.48
N GLY A 150 -8.90 10.31 13.20
CA GLY A 150 -10.21 10.80 12.74
C GLY A 150 -11.33 9.77 12.80
N GLY A 151 -11.13 8.67 13.51
CA GLY A 151 -12.13 7.63 13.74
C GLY A 151 -11.99 6.40 12.86
N LEU A 152 -13.00 5.54 12.94
CA LEU A 152 -13.09 4.28 12.21
C LEU A 152 -13.70 4.52 10.82
N GLY A 153 -12.99 4.10 9.79
CA GLY A 153 -13.47 4.04 8.41
C GLY A 153 -13.61 2.61 7.90
N ARG A 154 -14.04 2.49 6.66
CA ARG A 154 -14.08 1.22 5.92
C ARG A 154 -13.07 1.26 4.78
N ILE A 155 -12.46 0.12 4.50
CA ILE A 155 -11.56 -0.06 3.37
C ILE A 155 -11.88 -1.37 2.66
N TYR A 156 -11.93 -1.30 1.35
CA TYR A 156 -12.08 -2.47 0.49
C TYR A 156 -10.73 -2.76 -0.17
N VAL A 157 -10.29 -3.99 -0.04
CA VAL A 157 -8.98 -4.39 -0.57
C VAL A 157 -9.13 -5.58 -1.51
N GLN A 158 -8.50 -5.51 -2.67
CA GLN A 158 -8.25 -6.66 -3.52
C GLN A 158 -6.73 -6.87 -3.57
N ASP A 159 -6.27 -8.01 -3.05
CA ASP A 159 -4.85 -8.38 -3.00
C ASP A 159 -4.67 -9.88 -3.30
N MET A 160 -5.22 -10.34 -4.45
CA MET A 160 -4.90 -11.68 -4.95
C MET A 160 -3.46 -11.69 -5.48
N TYR A 161 -2.52 -12.13 -4.65
CA TYR A 161 -1.10 -11.99 -4.95
C TYR A 161 -0.48 -13.23 -5.61
N SER A 162 -0.90 -14.45 -5.24
CA SER A 162 -0.33 -15.67 -5.82
C SER A 162 -1.39 -16.72 -6.18
N ALA A 163 -1.11 -17.50 -7.22
CA ALA A 163 -1.96 -18.59 -7.66
C ALA A 163 -2.09 -19.68 -6.58
N GLU A 164 -1.00 -20.09 -5.98
CA GLU A 164 -0.97 -21.17 -4.98
C GLU A 164 -1.83 -20.88 -3.76
N LYS A 165 -1.77 -19.65 -3.26
CA LYS A 165 -2.55 -19.23 -2.07
C LYS A 165 -4.04 -19.06 -2.36
N ASN A 166 -4.44 -19.02 -3.62
CA ASN A 166 -5.81 -18.69 -4.05
C ASN A 166 -6.47 -19.82 -4.83
N GLY A 167 -5.87 -21.03 -4.81
CA GLY A 167 -6.49 -22.23 -5.39
C GLY A 167 -6.57 -22.24 -6.92
N ASN A 168 -5.79 -21.39 -7.61
CA ASN A 168 -5.76 -21.41 -9.07
C ASN A 168 -4.84 -22.51 -9.57
N SER A 169 -5.28 -23.28 -10.54
CA SER A 169 -4.59 -24.47 -11.04
C SER A 169 -3.58 -24.18 -12.15
N SER A 170 -3.69 -23.03 -12.81
CA SER A 170 -2.81 -22.65 -13.92
C SER A 170 -2.51 -21.14 -13.93
N GLU A 171 -1.48 -20.75 -14.69
CA GLU A 171 -1.17 -19.35 -14.95
C GLU A 171 -2.36 -18.64 -15.63
N ALA A 172 -3.01 -19.30 -16.60
CA ALA A 172 -4.15 -18.73 -17.30
C ALA A 172 -5.34 -18.48 -16.36
N ASP A 173 -5.63 -19.42 -15.47
CA ASP A 173 -6.69 -19.27 -14.47
C ASP A 173 -6.39 -18.12 -13.50
N PHE A 174 -5.14 -18.01 -13.06
CA PHE A 174 -4.71 -16.91 -12.22
C PHE A 174 -4.91 -15.55 -12.92
N LEU A 175 -4.44 -15.41 -14.15
CA LEU A 175 -4.54 -14.15 -14.90
C LEU A 175 -5.99 -13.76 -15.17
N ALA A 176 -6.84 -14.75 -15.52
CA ALA A 176 -8.27 -14.53 -15.71
C ALA A 176 -8.94 -14.07 -14.41
N LYS A 177 -8.67 -14.77 -13.31
CA LYS A 177 -9.24 -14.45 -12.01
C LYS A 177 -8.74 -13.11 -11.46
N LYS A 178 -7.47 -12.78 -11.67
CA LYS A 178 -6.90 -11.49 -11.26
C LYS A 178 -7.62 -10.33 -11.96
N LYS A 179 -7.82 -10.41 -13.28
CA LYS A 179 -8.57 -9.41 -14.04
C LYS A 179 -10.00 -9.25 -13.53
N GLU A 180 -10.70 -10.38 -13.37
CA GLU A 180 -12.06 -10.39 -12.82
C GLU A 180 -12.13 -9.64 -11.49
N LEU A 181 -11.24 -9.95 -10.54
CA LEU A 181 -11.26 -9.37 -9.20
C LEU A 181 -10.90 -7.88 -9.18
N VAL A 182 -9.95 -7.48 -10.04
CA VAL A 182 -9.59 -6.05 -10.17
C VAL A 182 -10.78 -5.26 -10.71
N CYS A 183 -11.42 -5.71 -11.77
CA CYS A 183 -12.59 -5.05 -12.34
C CYS A 183 -13.79 -5.08 -11.37
N LYS A 184 -14.02 -6.21 -10.71
CA LYS A 184 -15.09 -6.34 -9.71
C LYS A 184 -14.94 -5.35 -8.55
N LEU A 185 -13.72 -5.11 -8.06
CA LEU A 185 -13.55 -4.11 -7.02
C LEU A 185 -13.83 -2.70 -7.55
N LEU A 186 -13.43 -2.38 -8.76
CA LEU A 186 -13.78 -1.11 -9.41
C LEU A 186 -15.29 -0.93 -9.50
N ASP A 187 -16.04 -1.96 -9.90
CA ASP A 187 -17.53 -1.92 -9.96
C ASP A 187 -18.15 -1.64 -8.59
N ILE A 188 -17.62 -2.26 -7.53
CA ILE A 188 -18.09 -2.04 -6.15
C ILE A 188 -17.87 -0.58 -5.71
N THR A 189 -16.82 0.08 -6.21
CA THR A 189 -16.48 1.44 -5.79
C THR A 189 -17.30 2.54 -6.48
N VAL A 190 -17.83 2.27 -7.66
CA VAL A 190 -18.63 3.26 -8.43
C VAL A 190 -19.76 3.88 -7.60
N PRO A 191 -20.56 3.12 -6.84
CA PRO A 191 -21.63 3.70 -6.04
C PRO A 191 -21.13 4.52 -4.84
N PHE A 192 -19.90 4.32 -4.36
CA PHE A 192 -19.43 4.99 -3.14
C PHE A 192 -19.41 6.50 -3.26
N ARG A 193 -19.16 7.03 -4.45
CA ARG A 193 -19.19 8.46 -4.69
C ARG A 193 -20.56 9.08 -4.40
N GLU A 194 -21.63 8.36 -4.65
CA GLU A 194 -23.00 8.85 -4.51
C GLU A 194 -23.55 8.65 -3.11
N TYR A 195 -23.22 7.52 -2.46
CA TYR A 195 -23.91 7.07 -1.25
C TYR A 195 -23.04 7.02 0.01
N ASP A 196 -21.73 6.82 -0.11
CA ASP A 196 -20.82 6.73 1.04
C ASP A 196 -19.39 7.11 0.68
N GLN A 197 -19.04 8.36 0.87
CA GLN A 197 -17.72 8.92 0.58
C GLN A 197 -16.66 8.57 1.64
N ASN A 198 -17.00 7.80 2.67
CA ASN A 198 -16.09 7.41 3.75
C ASN A 198 -15.44 6.04 3.51
N ASN A 199 -15.54 5.50 2.31
CA ASN A 199 -14.92 4.23 1.95
C ASN A 199 -13.57 4.48 1.27
N TRP A 200 -12.59 3.71 1.70
CA TRP A 200 -11.27 3.65 1.09
C TRP A 200 -11.15 2.39 0.23
N VAL A 201 -10.31 2.45 -0.79
CA VAL A 201 -10.13 1.34 -1.73
C VAL A 201 -8.66 1.15 -2.03
N ILE A 202 -8.19 -0.09 -1.94
CA ILE A 202 -6.87 -0.49 -2.40
C ILE A 202 -7.03 -1.68 -3.34
N ASN A 203 -6.66 -1.49 -4.60
CA ASN A 203 -6.80 -2.48 -5.65
C ASN A 203 -5.44 -2.83 -6.26
N TYR A 204 -4.87 -3.95 -5.84
CA TYR A 204 -3.57 -4.39 -6.32
C TYR A 204 -3.69 -5.07 -7.68
N CYS A 205 -3.15 -4.46 -8.72
CA CYS A 205 -2.96 -5.11 -10.01
C CYS A 205 -1.77 -6.08 -10.02
N SER A 206 -0.89 -6.01 -9.03
CA SER A 206 0.28 -6.89 -8.90
C SER A 206 -0.09 -8.32 -8.50
N GLY A 207 0.76 -9.26 -8.88
CA GLY A 207 0.63 -10.66 -8.52
C GLY A 207 1.45 -11.55 -9.45
N TYR A 208 1.55 -12.83 -9.11
CA TYR A 208 2.27 -13.82 -9.91
C TYR A 208 1.57 -15.17 -9.90
N ALA A 209 1.73 -15.91 -10.99
CA ALA A 209 1.33 -17.31 -11.09
C ALA A 209 2.57 -18.22 -11.01
N GLY A 210 2.46 -19.36 -10.33
CA GLY A 210 3.58 -20.28 -10.16
C GLY A 210 4.62 -19.77 -9.17
N SER A 211 5.90 -19.89 -9.49
CA SER A 211 6.98 -19.50 -8.60
C SER A 211 7.21 -17.98 -8.59
N ALA A 212 7.36 -17.41 -7.40
CA ALA A 212 7.75 -16.01 -7.23
C ALA A 212 9.13 -15.69 -7.83
N LEU A 213 9.94 -16.69 -8.08
CA LEU A 213 11.26 -16.57 -8.74
C LEU A 213 11.17 -16.68 -10.26
N ALA A 214 10.01 -16.98 -10.83
CA ALA A 214 9.81 -16.97 -12.28
C ALA A 214 9.82 -15.52 -12.78
N SER A 215 10.86 -15.15 -13.49
CA SER A 215 11.17 -13.77 -13.87
C SER A 215 10.15 -13.10 -14.78
N ASP A 216 9.31 -13.87 -15.47
CA ASP A 216 8.32 -13.37 -16.43
C ASP A 216 6.88 -13.33 -15.88
N SER A 217 6.62 -13.98 -14.76
CA SER A 217 5.26 -14.09 -14.20
C SER A 217 4.65 -12.73 -13.83
N TYR A 218 5.42 -11.84 -13.23
CA TYR A 218 4.98 -10.49 -12.92
C TYR A 218 4.69 -9.66 -14.17
N ALA A 219 5.57 -9.77 -15.18
CA ALA A 219 5.40 -9.07 -16.45
C ALA A 219 4.15 -9.56 -17.21
N LYS A 220 3.90 -10.86 -17.24
CA LYS A 220 2.69 -11.44 -17.83
C LYS A 220 1.42 -10.97 -17.11
N ASN A 221 1.45 -10.95 -15.78
CA ASN A 221 0.33 -10.42 -15.01
C ASN A 221 0.09 -8.93 -15.30
N ALA A 222 1.13 -8.11 -15.30
CA ALA A 222 1.00 -6.70 -15.63
C ALA A 222 0.45 -6.49 -17.06
N ALA A 223 0.97 -7.22 -18.05
CA ALA A 223 0.49 -7.16 -19.45
C ALA A 223 -0.97 -7.59 -19.61
N SER A 224 -1.46 -8.46 -18.73
CA SER A 224 -2.86 -8.92 -18.73
C SER A 224 -3.80 -8.02 -17.95
N THR A 225 -3.40 -7.60 -16.77
CA THR A 225 -4.28 -6.95 -15.78
C THR A 225 -4.35 -5.44 -15.97
N ASN A 226 -3.21 -4.77 -16.25
CA ASN A 226 -3.19 -3.31 -16.36
C ASN A 226 -4.04 -2.78 -17.53
N PRO A 227 -4.00 -3.35 -18.75
CA PRO A 227 -4.89 -2.91 -19.83
C PRO A 227 -6.37 -3.12 -19.48
N ALA A 228 -6.72 -4.24 -18.88
CA ALA A 228 -8.10 -4.52 -18.49
C ALA A 228 -8.62 -3.52 -17.44
N ALA A 229 -7.80 -3.19 -16.44
CA ALA A 229 -8.13 -2.17 -15.44
C ALA A 229 -8.31 -0.78 -16.10
N LEU A 230 -7.42 -0.41 -17.01
CA LEU A 230 -7.48 0.88 -17.70
C LEU A 230 -8.73 0.98 -18.59
N GLU A 231 -9.02 -0.06 -19.38
CA GLU A 231 -10.23 -0.12 -20.20
C GLU A 231 -11.50 -0.01 -19.37
N HIS A 232 -11.53 -0.71 -18.22
CA HIS A 232 -12.64 -0.66 -17.28
C HIS A 232 -12.84 0.75 -16.71
N ILE A 233 -11.76 1.42 -16.28
CA ILE A 233 -11.81 2.80 -15.79
C ILE A 233 -12.30 3.76 -16.88
N GLN A 234 -11.79 3.62 -18.10
CA GLN A 234 -12.19 4.45 -19.24
C GLN A 234 -13.67 4.29 -19.61
N ALA A 235 -14.19 3.06 -19.54
CA ALA A 235 -15.60 2.78 -19.78
C ALA A 235 -16.54 3.43 -18.74
N HIS A 236 -16.03 3.77 -17.58
CA HIS A 236 -16.76 4.41 -16.48
C HIS A 236 -16.34 5.86 -16.23
N THR A 237 -15.77 6.53 -17.23
CA THR A 237 -15.34 7.93 -17.14
C THR A 237 -16.51 8.83 -16.70
N GLY A 238 -16.26 9.67 -15.69
CA GLY A 238 -17.26 10.55 -15.09
C GLY A 238 -18.05 9.94 -13.94
N LYS A 239 -17.95 8.64 -13.69
CA LYS A 239 -18.60 7.99 -12.53
C LYS A 239 -17.75 7.99 -11.27
N GLY A 240 -16.45 8.28 -11.37
CA GLY A 240 -15.49 8.34 -10.28
C GLY A 240 -15.19 6.98 -9.64
N PHE A 241 -13.91 6.69 -9.45
CA PHE A 241 -13.42 5.55 -8.69
C PHE A 241 -12.67 6.06 -7.47
#